data_b004d02c161d47a0da6fe17c92007a1e
#
_entry.id   b004d02c161d47a0da6fe17c92007a1e
#
_cell.length_a   1.000
_cell.length_b   1.000
_cell.length_c   1.000
_cell.angle_alpha   90.00
_cell.angle_beta   90.00
_cell.angle_gamma   90.00
#
_symmetry.space_group_name_H-M   'P 1'
#
loop_
_entity.id
_entity.type
_entity.pdbx_description
1 polymer ?
#
loop_
_entity_poly.entity_id
_entity_poly.type
_entity_poly.pdbx_seq_one_letter_code
_entity_poly.pdbx_strand_id
1 'polypeptide(L)'
;MSNLQHITIKDNRHLLAEAEIQTHPDLVDAHLRVEAGQIPPGARSLLVDAVLDVPNVPPGTRLEITLPTGDPEMLEKIRNRCHDINTRVAGTSCRLQTTFPRG
;
A
#
# COMPACT_ATOMS: atom_id res chain seq x y z
N MET A 1 2.68 -10.88 18.62
CA MET A 1 1.72 -11.47 17.67
C MET A 1 1.56 -10.59 16.46
N SER A 2 1.54 -11.18 15.28
CA SER A 2 1.23 -10.43 14.06
C SER A 2 -0.27 -10.27 13.94
N ASN A 3 -0.69 -9.13 13.40
CA ASN A 3 -2.09 -8.83 13.14
C ASN A 3 -2.28 -8.68 11.64
N LEU A 4 -3.24 -9.41 11.08
CA LEU A 4 -3.52 -9.38 9.65
C LEU A 4 -4.81 -8.59 9.41
N GLN A 5 -4.71 -7.59 8.52
CA GLN A 5 -5.86 -6.79 8.09
C GLN A 5 -6.00 -6.87 6.58
N HIS A 6 -7.22 -6.75 6.11
CA HIS A 6 -7.52 -6.80 4.69
C HIS A 6 -8.36 -5.58 4.31
N ILE A 7 -7.86 -4.81 3.34
CA ILE A 7 -8.55 -3.62 2.85
C ILE A 7 -8.97 -3.87 1.42
N THR A 8 -10.22 -3.53 1.09
CA THR A 8 -10.72 -3.67 -0.27
C THR A 8 -11.30 -2.36 -0.76
N ILE A 9 -11.09 -2.07 -2.04
CA ILE A 9 -11.72 -0.96 -2.75
C ILE A 9 -12.66 -1.59 -3.77
N LYS A 10 -13.95 -1.28 -3.67
CA LYS A 10 -14.99 -1.87 -4.51
C LYS A 10 -15.82 -0.79 -5.18
N ASP A 11 -16.37 -1.13 -6.34
CA ASP A 11 -17.34 -0.33 -7.05
C ASP A 11 -18.46 -1.23 -7.53
N ASN A 12 -19.71 -0.96 -7.09
CA ASN A 12 -20.89 -1.76 -7.44
C ASN A 12 -20.69 -3.27 -7.24
N ARG A 13 -20.09 -3.65 -6.10
CA ARG A 13 -19.76 -5.04 -5.75
C ARG A 13 -18.60 -5.64 -6.53
N HIS A 14 -17.98 -4.87 -7.42
CA HIS A 14 -16.78 -5.32 -8.11
C HIS A 14 -15.54 -4.93 -7.32
N LEU A 15 -14.67 -5.90 -7.06
CA LEU A 15 -13.40 -5.61 -6.42
C LEU A 15 -12.49 -4.91 -7.41
N LEU A 16 -11.98 -3.74 -7.05
CA LEU A 16 -11.06 -2.98 -7.89
C LEU A 16 -9.61 -3.16 -7.45
N ALA A 17 -9.39 -3.13 -6.14
CA ALA A 17 -8.06 -3.23 -5.58
C ALA A 17 -8.14 -3.75 -4.16
N GLU A 18 -7.06 -4.35 -3.68
CA GLU A 18 -7.02 -4.86 -2.31
C GLU A 18 -5.62 -4.78 -1.72
N ALA A 19 -5.55 -4.75 -0.41
CA ALA A 19 -4.30 -4.80 0.32
C ALA A 19 -4.40 -5.76 1.48
N GLU A 20 -3.36 -6.56 1.67
CA GLU A 20 -3.16 -7.34 2.87
C GLU A 20 -2.10 -6.65 3.71
N ILE A 21 -2.41 -6.38 4.97
CA ILE A 21 -1.50 -5.70 5.88
C ILE A 21 -1.21 -6.61 7.06
N GLN A 22 0.06 -6.90 7.24
CA GLN A 22 0.51 -7.72 8.36
C GLN A 22 1.36 -6.86 9.28
N THR A 23 0.90 -6.70 10.53
CA THR A 23 1.58 -5.88 11.51
C THR A 23 2.44 -6.75 12.42
N HIS A 24 3.73 -6.46 12.44
CA HIS A 24 4.70 -7.07 13.36
C HIS A 24 5.10 -6.02 14.40
N PRO A 25 5.78 -6.40 15.48
CA PRO A 25 6.13 -5.43 16.53
C PRO A 25 6.92 -4.23 16.07
N ASP A 26 7.79 -4.39 15.07
CA ASP A 26 8.68 -3.33 14.60
C ASP A 26 8.57 -3.03 13.12
N LEU A 27 7.61 -3.66 12.43
CA LEU A 27 7.50 -3.55 10.97
C LEU A 27 6.06 -3.85 10.55
N VAL A 28 5.57 -3.07 9.58
CA VAL A 28 4.31 -3.37 8.91
C VAL A 28 4.61 -3.75 7.47
N ASP A 29 4.02 -4.85 7.02
CA ASP A 29 4.21 -5.37 5.67
C ASP A 29 2.87 -5.28 4.94
N ALA A 30 2.83 -4.59 3.82
CA ALA A 30 1.61 -4.38 3.05
C ALA A 30 1.79 -4.89 1.62
N HIS A 31 0.88 -5.75 1.18
CA HIS A 31 0.83 -6.24 -0.19
C HIS A 31 -0.39 -5.65 -0.88
N LEU A 32 -0.17 -4.87 -1.95
CA LEU A 32 -1.22 -4.21 -2.69
C LEU A 32 -1.41 -4.89 -4.04
N ARG A 33 -2.67 -5.14 -4.39
CA ARG A 33 -3.05 -5.77 -5.66
C ARG A 33 -4.15 -4.99 -6.32
N VAL A 34 -4.15 -4.98 -7.64
CA VAL A 34 -5.16 -4.31 -8.45
C VAL A 34 -5.73 -5.35 -9.41
N GLU A 35 -7.05 -5.37 -9.52
CA GLU A 35 -7.72 -6.28 -10.43
C GLU A 35 -7.43 -5.92 -11.88
N ALA A 36 -7.48 -6.94 -12.75
CA ALA A 36 -7.33 -6.74 -14.18
C ALA A 36 -8.54 -5.97 -14.75
N GLY A 37 -8.29 -5.16 -15.77
CA GLY A 37 -9.34 -4.40 -16.43
C GLY A 37 -9.19 -2.91 -16.21
N GLN A 38 -10.25 -2.18 -16.53
CA GLN A 38 -10.24 -0.73 -16.37
C GLN A 38 -10.58 -0.37 -14.92
N ILE A 39 -9.64 0.29 -14.27
CA ILE A 39 -9.80 0.76 -12.90
C ILE A 39 -10.09 2.25 -12.95
N PRO A 40 -11.16 2.73 -12.30
CA PRO A 40 -11.48 4.15 -12.28
C PRO A 40 -10.32 4.99 -11.73
N PRO A 41 -10.13 6.22 -12.24
CA PRO A 41 -9.10 7.10 -11.69
C PRO A 41 -9.31 7.32 -10.19
N GLY A 42 -8.22 7.31 -9.44
CA GLY A 42 -8.25 7.55 -8.01
C GLY A 42 -8.43 6.31 -7.15
N ALA A 43 -8.87 5.19 -7.71
CA ALA A 43 -9.07 3.96 -6.91
C ALA A 43 -7.77 3.46 -6.30
N ARG A 44 -6.69 3.49 -7.09
CA ARG A 44 -5.37 3.08 -6.61
C ARG A 44 -4.86 4.00 -5.50
N SER A 45 -5.09 5.30 -5.66
CA SER A 45 -4.70 6.29 -4.63
C SER A 45 -5.48 6.09 -3.35
N LEU A 46 -6.77 5.74 -3.43
CA LEU A 46 -7.58 5.43 -2.26
C LEU A 46 -7.02 4.25 -1.50
N LEU A 47 -6.57 3.22 -2.22
CA LEU A 47 -5.99 2.06 -1.56
C LEU A 47 -4.71 2.43 -0.81
N VAL A 48 -3.83 3.19 -1.44
CA VAL A 48 -2.60 3.66 -0.80
C VAL A 48 -2.92 4.49 0.45
N ASP A 49 -3.86 5.43 0.35
CA ASP A 49 -4.26 6.23 1.49
C ASP A 49 -4.80 5.38 2.64
N ALA A 50 -5.63 4.38 2.31
CA ALA A 50 -6.18 3.49 3.33
C ALA A 50 -5.08 2.69 4.04
N VAL A 51 -4.07 2.25 3.32
CA VAL A 51 -2.92 1.54 3.91
C VAL A 51 -2.13 2.47 4.83
N LEU A 52 -1.86 3.70 4.39
CA LEU A 52 -1.07 4.66 5.16
C LEU A 52 -1.83 5.21 6.36
N ASP A 53 -3.16 5.15 6.33
CA ASP A 53 -4.02 5.65 7.41
C ASP A 53 -4.53 4.55 8.33
N VAL A 54 -3.94 3.36 8.29
CA VAL A 54 -4.31 2.24 9.16
C VAL A 54 -4.21 2.68 10.63
N PRO A 55 -5.25 2.44 11.44
CA PRO A 55 -5.23 2.86 12.84
C PRO A 55 -4.24 2.04 13.67
N ASN A 56 -3.82 2.62 14.79
CA ASN A 56 -2.96 1.98 15.77
C ASN A 56 -1.53 1.71 15.32
N VAL A 57 -1.08 2.42 14.28
CA VAL A 57 0.31 2.36 13.85
C VAL A 57 0.94 3.74 14.07
N PRO A 58 1.95 3.85 14.95
CA PRO A 58 2.59 5.14 15.19
C PRO A 58 3.33 5.66 13.97
N PRO A 59 3.37 6.98 13.77
CA PRO A 59 4.22 7.55 12.73
C PRO A 59 5.68 7.14 12.93
N GLY A 60 6.39 6.92 11.83
CA GLY A 60 7.78 6.50 11.90
C GLY A 60 7.98 5.00 11.98
N THR A 61 6.91 4.22 12.13
CA THR A 61 6.99 2.76 12.07
C THR A 61 7.48 2.32 10.70
N ARG A 62 8.36 1.35 10.66
CA ARG A 62 8.89 0.82 9.39
C ARG A 62 7.77 0.18 8.59
N LEU A 63 7.78 0.45 7.29
CA LEU A 63 6.75 -0.04 6.37
C LEU A 63 7.42 -0.62 5.13
N GLU A 64 7.05 -1.85 4.79
CA GLU A 64 7.39 -2.45 3.51
C GLU A 64 6.13 -2.61 2.69
N ILE A 65 6.15 -2.08 1.46
CA ILE A 65 5.01 -2.15 0.56
C ILE A 65 5.41 -2.92 -0.68
N THR A 66 4.63 -3.95 -1.02
CA THR A 66 4.77 -4.66 -2.28
C THR A 66 3.59 -4.30 -3.17
N LEU A 67 3.89 -3.86 -4.39
CA LEU A 67 2.87 -3.46 -5.35
C LEU A 67 3.27 -3.95 -6.75
N PRO A 68 2.32 -3.96 -7.71
CA PRO A 68 2.64 -4.35 -9.08
C PRO A 68 3.63 -3.38 -9.71
N THR A 69 4.57 -3.93 -10.51
CA THR A 69 5.52 -3.12 -11.24
C THR A 69 4.79 -2.29 -12.30
N GLY A 70 5.21 -1.03 -12.44
CA GLY A 70 4.65 -0.17 -13.47
C GLY A 70 3.32 0.47 -13.11
N ASP A 71 3.07 0.69 -11.83
CA ASP A 71 1.87 1.40 -11.38
C ASP A 71 2.26 2.81 -10.92
N PRO A 72 2.24 3.80 -11.85
CA PRO A 72 2.69 5.16 -11.51
C PRO A 72 1.78 5.86 -10.52
N GLU A 73 0.48 5.58 -10.53
CA GLU A 73 -0.45 6.23 -9.61
C GLU A 73 -0.13 5.86 -8.16
N MET A 74 0.08 4.57 -7.87
CA MET A 74 0.44 4.14 -6.53
C MET A 74 1.78 4.68 -6.10
N LEU A 75 2.79 4.61 -6.98
CA LEU A 75 4.13 5.11 -6.67
C LEU A 75 4.12 6.60 -6.35
N GLU A 76 3.40 7.38 -7.14
CA GLU A 76 3.34 8.82 -6.94
C GLU A 76 2.65 9.16 -5.61
N LYS A 77 1.57 8.46 -5.29
CA LYS A 77 0.87 8.69 -4.03
C LYS A 77 1.76 8.38 -2.83
N ILE A 78 2.50 7.28 -2.90
CA ILE A 78 3.43 6.91 -1.82
C ILE A 78 4.53 7.96 -1.70
N ARG A 79 5.09 8.42 -2.82
CA ARG A 79 6.15 9.45 -2.81
C ARG A 79 5.66 10.77 -2.24
N ASN A 80 4.40 11.11 -2.46
CA ASN A 80 3.83 12.35 -1.95
C ASN A 80 3.59 12.31 -0.45
N ARG A 81 3.40 11.14 0.13
CA ARG A 81 3.08 11.00 1.55
C ARG A 81 4.23 10.50 2.41
N CYS A 82 5.19 9.80 1.82
CA CYS A 82 6.28 9.17 2.56
C CYS A 82 7.62 9.80 2.20
N HIS A 83 8.57 9.72 3.14
CA HIS A 83 9.94 10.17 2.95
C HIS A 83 10.90 9.00 3.02
N ASP A 84 12.11 9.18 2.49
CA ASP A 84 13.19 8.19 2.57
C ASP A 84 12.77 6.83 2.03
N ILE A 85 12.29 6.82 0.79
CA ILE A 85 11.79 5.62 0.15
C ILE A 85 12.90 4.91 -0.61
N ASN A 86 13.12 3.63 -0.28
CA ASN A 86 13.97 2.74 -1.06
C ASN A 86 13.11 1.85 -1.93
N THR A 87 13.42 1.78 -3.21
CA THR A 87 12.64 1.01 -4.18
C THR A 87 13.48 -0.11 -4.75
N ARG A 88 12.91 -1.33 -4.80
CA ARG A 88 13.52 -2.48 -5.47
C ARG A 88 12.50 -3.11 -6.39
N VAL A 89 12.91 -3.40 -7.63
CA VAL A 89 12.06 -4.09 -8.60
C VAL A 89 12.54 -5.52 -8.71
N ALA A 90 11.61 -6.47 -8.61
CA ALA A 90 11.90 -7.89 -8.73
C ALA A 90 10.78 -8.54 -9.54
N GLY A 91 11.05 -8.83 -10.82
CA GLY A 91 10.06 -9.42 -11.71
C GLY A 91 8.84 -8.51 -11.91
N THR A 92 7.67 -9.02 -11.56
CA THR A 92 6.41 -8.29 -11.72
C THR A 92 6.02 -7.48 -10.48
N SER A 93 6.88 -7.47 -9.46
CA SER A 93 6.62 -6.77 -8.22
C SER A 93 7.63 -5.67 -7.96
N CYS A 94 7.18 -4.62 -7.29
CA CYS A 94 8.02 -3.55 -6.82
C CYS A 94 7.90 -3.49 -5.30
N ARG A 95 9.03 -3.50 -4.60
CA ARG A 95 9.06 -3.43 -3.15
C ARG A 95 9.62 -2.08 -2.71
N LEU A 96 8.86 -1.42 -1.85
CA LEU A 96 9.24 -0.12 -1.29
C LEU A 96 9.49 -0.28 0.20
N GLN A 97 10.57 0.33 0.69
CA GLN A 97 10.86 0.40 2.11
C GLN A 97 10.81 1.86 2.54
N THR A 98 10.00 2.15 3.54
CA THR A 98 9.80 3.51 4.03
C THR A 98 9.34 3.46 5.50
N THR A 99 8.79 4.56 5.98
CA THR A 99 8.17 4.64 7.31
C THR A 99 6.79 5.27 7.16
N PHE A 100 5.91 4.97 8.12
CA PHE A 100 4.58 5.57 8.14
C PHE A 100 4.69 7.09 8.25
N PRO A 101 3.93 7.84 7.45
CA PRO A 101 3.98 9.30 7.47
C PRO A 101 3.29 9.86 8.71
N ARG A 102 3.67 11.07 9.05
CA ARG A 102 2.97 11.83 10.09
C ARG A 102 1.68 12.42 9.51
N GLY A 103 0.63 12.15 10.20
CA GLY A 103 -0.65 12.77 9.98
C GLY A 103 -1.19 12.76 8.59
#